data_2c2beafb96171d331464625e2f7af72f
#
_entry.id   2c2beafb96171d331464625e2f7af72f
#
_cell.length_a   1.000
_cell.length_b   1.000
_cell.length_c   1.000
_cell.angle_alpha   90.00
_cell.angle_beta   90.00
_cell.angle_gamma   90.00
#
_symmetry.space_group_name_H-M   'P 1'
#
loop_
_entity.id
_entity.type
_entity.pdbx_description
1 polymer ?
#
loop_
_entity_poly.entity_id
_entity_poly.type
_entity_poly.pdbx_seq_one_letter_code
_entity_poly.pdbx_strand_id
1 'polypeptide(L)'
;MKIIDGGVTAAKGFKAAGMHAGIKKGTKKDMAMIVSSAPCMAAGTFTTNLVKAAPVKWDQHVVYEHGEARAVVVNSGIANACTGAEGYGYCEETAKAAAEA
;
A
#
# COMPACT_ATOMS: atom_id res chain seq x y z
N MET A 1 27.79 -0.58 2.21
CA MET A 1 26.52 -0.87 1.50
C MET A 1 26.83 -1.73 0.28
N LYS A 2 26.12 -2.84 0.09
CA LYS A 2 26.31 -3.74 -1.05
C LYS A 2 25.10 -3.60 -2.00
N ILE A 3 25.38 -3.34 -3.27
CA ILE A 3 24.36 -3.36 -4.32
C ILE A 3 24.12 -4.81 -4.72
N ILE A 4 22.86 -5.22 -4.74
CA ILE A 4 22.42 -6.56 -5.16
C ILE A 4 21.44 -6.44 -6.32
N ASP A 5 21.37 -7.48 -7.16
CA ASP A 5 20.35 -7.57 -8.19
C ASP A 5 19.00 -7.94 -7.58
N GLY A 6 17.92 -7.48 -8.21
CA GLY A 6 16.56 -7.77 -7.81
C GLY A 6 15.80 -6.54 -7.33
N GLY A 7 14.57 -6.75 -6.86
CA GLY A 7 13.67 -5.74 -6.35
C GLY A 7 13.19 -6.10 -4.94
N VAL A 8 11.94 -5.78 -4.65
CA VAL A 8 11.33 -6.02 -3.32
C VAL A 8 11.32 -7.49 -2.91
N THR A 9 11.33 -8.41 -3.87
CA THR A 9 11.38 -9.86 -3.63
C THR A 9 12.78 -10.40 -3.42
N ALA A 10 13.83 -9.57 -3.49
CA ALA A 10 15.18 -9.96 -3.12
C ALA A 10 15.31 -10.29 -1.62
N ALA A 11 14.52 -9.66 -0.78
CA ALA A 11 14.39 -10.02 0.63
C ALA A 11 13.57 -11.32 0.77
N LYS A 12 14.07 -12.27 1.58
CA LYS A 12 13.39 -13.53 1.81
C LYS A 12 12.05 -13.31 2.51
N GLY A 13 11.04 -14.09 2.12
CA GLY A 13 9.72 -14.06 2.73
C GLY A 13 8.77 -13.03 2.13
N PHE A 14 9.18 -12.29 1.09
CA PHE A 14 8.33 -11.35 0.38
C PHE A 14 7.95 -11.86 -0.99
N LYS A 15 6.68 -11.70 -1.34
CA LYS A 15 6.13 -11.92 -2.68
C LYS A 15 5.53 -10.63 -3.19
N ALA A 16 5.54 -10.43 -4.49
CA ALA A 16 4.94 -9.27 -5.14
C ALA A 16 4.24 -9.67 -6.42
N ALA A 17 3.12 -9.02 -6.70
CA ALA A 17 2.39 -9.15 -7.94
C ALA A 17 1.91 -7.78 -8.40
N GLY A 18 1.83 -7.59 -9.71
CA GLY A 18 1.26 -6.40 -10.32
C GLY A 18 0.30 -6.77 -11.43
N MET A 19 -0.79 -6.04 -11.53
CA MET A 19 -1.85 -6.29 -12.48
C MET A 19 -2.41 -5.02 -13.11
N HIS A 20 -3.13 -5.18 -14.21
CA HIS A 20 -3.99 -4.14 -14.75
C HIS A 20 -5.38 -4.31 -14.14
N ALA A 21 -5.77 -3.38 -13.29
CA ALA A 21 -7.08 -3.37 -12.62
C ALA A 21 -8.10 -2.45 -13.31
N GLY A 22 -7.73 -1.83 -14.43
CA GLY A 22 -8.62 -0.94 -15.19
C GLY A 22 -8.65 0.51 -14.67
N ILE A 23 -7.75 0.91 -13.81
CA ILE A 23 -7.64 2.29 -13.31
C ILE A 23 -7.10 3.20 -14.39
N LYS A 24 -6.02 2.78 -15.05
CA LYS A 24 -5.45 3.48 -16.22
C LYS A 24 -6.07 3.01 -17.52
N LYS A 25 -6.17 3.92 -18.47
CA LYS A 25 -6.52 3.56 -19.85
C LYS A 25 -5.40 2.70 -20.46
N GLY A 26 -5.78 1.74 -21.29
CA GLY A 26 -4.84 0.82 -21.95
C GLY A 26 -4.54 -0.42 -21.13
N THR A 27 -3.35 -1.02 -21.33
CA THR A 27 -2.95 -2.31 -20.75
C THR A 27 -1.84 -2.20 -19.69
N LYS A 28 -1.45 -0.98 -19.31
CA LYS A 28 -0.39 -0.77 -18.30
C LYS A 28 -0.86 -1.26 -16.93
N LYS A 29 0.03 -1.91 -16.23
CA LYS A 29 -0.20 -2.28 -14.83
C LYS A 29 -0.42 -1.02 -13.99
N ASP A 30 -1.44 -1.04 -13.16
CA ASP A 30 -1.87 0.08 -12.35
C ASP A 30 -2.16 -0.28 -10.89
N MET A 31 -2.02 -1.55 -10.55
CA MET A 31 -2.17 -2.05 -9.20
C MET A 31 -1.09 -3.07 -8.89
N ALA A 32 -0.59 -3.04 -7.66
CA ALA A 32 0.40 -3.99 -7.16
C ALA A 32 0.14 -4.33 -5.70
N MET A 33 0.59 -5.50 -5.29
CA MET A 33 0.58 -5.93 -3.91
C MET A 33 1.92 -6.58 -3.57
N ILE A 34 2.44 -6.24 -2.39
CA ILE A 34 3.62 -6.87 -1.78
C ILE A 34 3.13 -7.54 -0.51
N VAL A 35 3.47 -8.81 -0.34
CA VAL A 35 3.01 -9.61 0.80
C VAL A 35 4.20 -10.25 1.50
N SER A 36 4.21 -10.19 2.83
CA SER A 36 5.13 -10.93 3.66
C SER A 36 4.53 -12.29 4.06
N SER A 37 5.34 -13.33 4.09
CA SER A 37 4.94 -14.65 4.58
C SER A 37 4.64 -14.69 6.08
N ALA A 38 5.12 -13.70 6.83
CA ALA A 38 4.93 -13.56 8.26
C ALA A 38 4.55 -12.12 8.62
N PRO A 39 3.94 -11.87 9.80
CA PRO A 39 3.76 -10.51 10.29
C PRO A 39 5.08 -9.77 10.38
N CYS A 40 5.11 -8.53 9.91
CA CYS A 40 6.29 -7.68 9.94
C CYS A 40 6.03 -6.45 10.82
N MET A 41 7.04 -6.02 11.54
CA MET A 41 7.01 -4.71 12.15
C MET A 41 6.97 -3.65 11.05
N ALA A 42 6.06 -2.71 11.18
CA ALA A 42 5.90 -1.61 10.23
C ALA A 42 6.32 -0.29 10.88
N ALA A 43 7.09 0.48 10.14
CA ALA A 43 7.47 1.84 10.51
C ALA A 43 7.32 2.75 9.29
N GLY A 44 6.99 4.00 9.52
CA GLY A 44 6.79 4.96 8.44
C GLY A 44 7.05 6.38 8.87
N THR A 45 7.42 7.21 7.90
CA THR A 45 7.51 8.65 8.03
C THR A 45 6.44 9.29 7.15
N PHE A 46 5.74 10.26 7.68
CA PHE A 46 4.58 10.85 7.02
C PHE A 46 4.70 12.36 6.95
N THR A 47 4.02 12.95 5.97
CA THR A 47 3.97 14.40 5.83
C THR A 47 3.34 15.07 7.06
N THR A 48 3.84 16.24 7.40
CA THR A 48 3.28 17.12 8.43
C THR A 48 2.20 18.07 7.88
N ASN A 49 1.92 18.04 6.57
CA ASN A 49 0.86 18.85 5.99
C ASN A 49 -0.48 18.57 6.66
N LEU A 50 -1.26 19.62 6.84
CA LEU A 50 -2.63 19.50 7.36
C LEU A 50 -3.56 18.78 6.37
N VAL A 51 -3.36 19.02 5.08
CA VAL A 51 -4.08 18.32 4.00
C VAL A 51 -3.31 17.05 3.63
N LYS A 52 -3.87 15.91 4.00
CA LYS A 52 -3.30 14.59 3.77
C LYS A 52 -4.27 13.74 2.95
N ALA A 53 -3.72 12.98 2.01
CA ALA A 53 -4.50 11.98 1.28
C ALA A 53 -5.04 10.89 2.22
N ALA A 54 -6.16 10.30 1.87
CA ALA A 54 -6.78 9.25 2.66
C ALA A 54 -5.83 8.06 2.93
N PRO A 55 -5.05 7.56 1.96
CA PRO A 55 -4.06 6.51 2.22
C PRO A 55 -3.01 6.91 3.25
N VAL A 56 -2.57 8.17 3.27
CA VAL A 56 -1.61 8.64 4.27
C VAL A 56 -2.19 8.54 5.69
N LYS A 57 -3.45 8.93 5.87
CA LYS A 57 -4.13 8.83 7.16
C LYS A 57 -4.35 7.38 7.58
N TRP A 58 -4.72 6.53 6.63
CA TRP A 58 -4.88 5.10 6.85
C TRP A 58 -3.57 4.43 7.26
N ASP A 59 -2.50 4.69 6.53
CA ASP A 59 -1.19 4.12 6.83
C ASP A 59 -0.64 4.60 8.17
N GLN A 60 -0.85 5.88 8.52
CA GLN A 60 -0.52 6.40 9.85
C GLN A 60 -1.27 5.63 10.94
N HIS A 61 -2.56 5.38 10.76
CA HIS A 61 -3.37 4.62 11.70
C HIS A 61 -2.81 3.20 11.87
N VAL A 62 -2.55 2.49 10.78
CA VAL A 62 -1.99 1.12 10.83
C VAL A 62 -0.64 1.09 11.53
N VAL A 63 0.27 2.00 11.17
CA VAL A 63 1.64 2.01 11.70
C VAL A 63 1.66 2.39 13.18
N TYR A 64 0.89 3.40 13.60
CA TYR A 64 0.93 3.91 14.95
C TYR A 64 0.07 3.13 15.96
N GLU A 65 -1.06 2.60 15.50
CA GLU A 65 -1.98 1.86 16.38
C GLU A 65 -1.65 0.37 16.46
N HIS A 66 -1.17 -0.22 15.37
CA HIS A 66 -0.88 -1.66 15.30
C HIS A 66 0.61 -1.97 15.29
N GLY A 67 1.42 -1.16 14.63
CA GLY A 67 2.86 -1.36 14.52
C GLY A 67 3.28 -2.58 13.68
N GLU A 68 2.33 -3.31 13.12
CA GLU A 68 2.54 -4.49 12.29
C GLU A 68 1.76 -4.41 10.99
N ALA A 69 2.33 -4.97 9.93
CA ALA A 69 1.66 -5.14 8.65
C ALA A 69 2.17 -6.39 7.94
N ARG A 70 1.35 -6.97 7.07
CA ARG A 70 1.72 -8.12 6.23
C ARG A 70 1.68 -7.82 4.75
N ALA A 71 1.00 -6.78 4.34
CA ALA A 71 0.85 -6.43 2.94
C ALA A 71 0.90 -4.93 2.72
N VAL A 72 1.38 -4.55 1.54
CA VAL A 72 1.27 -3.19 1.00
C VAL A 72 0.55 -3.28 -0.33
N VAL A 73 -0.54 -2.54 -0.46
CA VAL A 73 -1.30 -2.40 -1.70
C VAL A 73 -0.98 -1.03 -2.31
N VAL A 74 -0.64 -1.03 -3.58
CA VAL A 74 -0.27 0.19 -4.31
C VAL A 74 -1.15 0.32 -5.53
N ASN A 75 -1.73 1.49 -5.74
CA ASN A 75 -2.41 1.82 -6.99
C ASN A 75 -1.79 3.05 -7.64
N SER A 76 -2.00 3.19 -8.94
CA SER A 76 -1.58 4.37 -9.70
C SER A 76 -2.61 4.70 -10.80
N GLY A 77 -2.67 5.98 -11.19
CA GLY A 77 -3.61 6.45 -12.20
C GLY A 77 -4.80 7.22 -11.65
N ILE A 78 -5.01 7.19 -10.34
CA ILE A 78 -5.98 8.00 -9.61
C ILE A 78 -5.26 8.67 -8.44
N ALA A 79 -5.49 9.97 -8.28
CA ALA A 79 -5.06 10.69 -7.10
C ALA A 79 -6.05 10.43 -5.95
N ASN A 80 -5.55 9.93 -4.83
CA ASN A 80 -6.36 9.67 -3.63
C ASN A 80 -6.38 10.88 -2.66
N ALA A 81 -6.12 12.08 -3.17
CA ALA A 81 -6.08 13.30 -2.39
C ALA A 81 -7.45 13.98 -2.36
N CYS A 82 -7.75 14.65 -1.24
CA CYS A 82 -8.97 15.44 -1.05
C CYS A 82 -10.27 14.64 -1.24
N THR A 83 -10.29 13.37 -0.86
CA THR A 83 -11.43 12.46 -0.99
C THR A 83 -12.35 12.44 0.24
N GLY A 84 -12.04 13.23 1.26
CA GLY A 84 -12.85 13.34 2.47
C GLY A 84 -12.95 12.03 3.27
N ALA A 85 -14.02 11.89 4.03
CA ALA A 85 -14.29 10.71 4.85
C ALA A 85 -14.54 9.44 4.02
N GLU A 86 -15.16 9.58 2.85
CA GLU A 86 -15.40 8.45 1.93
C GLU A 86 -14.07 7.81 1.47
N GLY A 87 -13.07 8.64 1.15
CA GLY A 87 -11.75 8.14 0.75
C GLY A 87 -11.09 7.29 1.81
N TYR A 88 -11.27 7.62 3.09
CA TYR A 88 -10.78 6.80 4.19
C TYR A 88 -11.51 5.45 4.25
N GLY A 89 -12.83 5.43 4.06
CA GLY A 89 -13.62 4.20 3.95
C GLY A 89 -13.16 3.29 2.82
N TYR A 90 -12.81 3.85 1.66
CA TYR A 90 -12.27 3.07 0.53
C TYR A 90 -10.90 2.45 0.85
N CYS A 91 -10.07 3.11 1.64
CA CYS A 91 -8.82 2.51 2.12
C CYS A 91 -9.09 1.30 3.01
N GLU A 92 -10.05 1.40 3.93
CA GLU A 92 -10.46 0.29 4.78
C GLU A 92 -11.02 -0.88 3.98
N GLU A 93 -11.89 -0.63 3.01
CA GLU A 93 -12.44 -1.65 2.11
C GLU A 93 -11.34 -2.33 1.28
N THR A 94 -10.39 -1.54 0.77
CA THR A 94 -9.22 -2.06 0.04
C THR A 94 -8.38 -2.97 0.92
N ALA A 95 -8.14 -2.58 2.17
CA ALA A 95 -7.38 -3.40 3.11
C ALA A 95 -8.09 -4.71 3.44
N LYS A 96 -9.42 -4.68 3.63
CA LYS A 96 -10.24 -5.88 3.83
C LYS A 96 -10.18 -6.81 2.62
N ALA A 97 -10.38 -6.28 1.42
CA ALA A 97 -10.30 -7.06 0.19
C ALA A 97 -8.91 -7.71 -0.01
N ALA A 98 -7.85 -6.99 0.29
CA ALA A 98 -6.49 -7.52 0.23
C ALA A 98 -6.25 -8.63 1.26
N ALA A 99 -6.82 -8.50 2.47
CA ALA A 99 -6.70 -9.52 3.51
C ALA A 99 -7.45 -10.82 3.18
N GLU A 100 -8.54 -10.73 2.42
CA GLU A 100 -9.34 -11.88 1.95
C GLU A 100 -8.70 -12.58 0.75
N ALA A 101 -7.88 -11.89 -0.01
CA ALA A 101 -7.18 -12.45 -1.15
C ALA A 101 -5.96 -13.30 -0.71
#